data_d0db40cde9e6bbe44e5127ad63814553
#
_entry.id   d0db40cde9e6bbe44e5127ad63814553
#
_cell.length_a   1.000
_cell.length_b   1.000
_cell.length_c   1.000
_cell.angle_alpha   90.00
_cell.angle_beta   90.00
_cell.angle_gamma   90.00
#
_symmetry.space_group_name_H-M   'P 1'
#
loop_
_entity.id
_entity.type
_entity.pdbx_description
1 polymer ?
#
loop_
_entity_poly.entity_id
_entity_poly.type
_entity_poly.pdbx_seq_one_letter_code
_entity_poly.pdbx_strand_id
1 'polypeptide(L)'
;MVWRFILCYFCEHIDEDMKKLVVFASGSGTNAENLVQYFAEHQDIQIPFILSNKSNAGVHARVQALGVPSYTFTKTEFADGTVLNFLKDNQIDFIVLAGYMLLIDDDMLQAYDKRIVNIHPSLLPKYGGKGMHGDKVHQAVVAAQDTESGITIHYLNERYDEGDVVFQAVCEVLPADTPDDVAAKVHALEYEWYPKVVEQLVKSL
;
A
#
# COMPACT_ATOMS: atom_id res chain seq x y z
N MET A 1 9.34 46.94 39.15
CA MET A 1 9.07 45.49 39.21
C MET A 1 8.59 45.07 37.81
N VAL A 2 9.53 44.63 36.97
CA VAL A 2 9.29 44.38 35.54
C VAL A 2 9.16 42.86 35.36
N TRP A 3 7.95 42.38 35.08
CA TRP A 3 7.74 40.99 34.70
C TRP A 3 8.12 40.80 33.25
N ARG A 4 9.25 40.13 33.01
CA ARG A 4 9.63 39.63 31.70
C ARG A 4 8.79 38.40 31.38
N PHE A 5 7.86 38.51 30.45
CA PHE A 5 7.24 37.39 29.77
C PHE A 5 8.31 36.66 28.94
N ILE A 6 8.72 35.49 29.41
CA ILE A 6 9.45 34.54 28.57
C ILE A 6 8.41 33.91 27.63
N LEU A 7 8.31 34.44 26.44
CA LEU A 7 7.61 33.77 25.36
C LEU A 7 8.41 32.48 25.05
N CYS A 8 7.83 31.35 25.45
CA CYS A 8 8.33 30.03 25.07
C CYS A 8 8.10 29.89 23.56
N TYR A 9 9.16 30.09 22.76
CA TYR A 9 9.19 29.75 21.35
C TYR A 9 9.25 28.22 21.23
N PHE A 10 8.13 27.51 21.47
CA PHE A 10 7.84 26.28 20.81
C PHE A 10 7.11 26.67 19.52
N CYS A 11 7.87 27.16 18.55
CA CYS A 11 7.41 27.15 17.20
C CYS A 11 7.35 25.67 16.79
N GLU A 12 6.14 25.14 16.71
CA GLU A 12 5.88 23.92 15.97
C GLU A 12 6.46 24.16 14.56
N HIS A 13 7.64 23.59 14.29
CA HIS A 13 8.05 23.37 12.95
C HIS A 13 7.05 22.36 12.40
N ILE A 14 6.00 22.86 11.75
CA ILE A 14 5.26 22.09 10.77
C ILE A 14 6.32 21.80 9.72
N ASP A 15 6.77 20.57 9.68
CA ASP A 15 7.76 20.12 8.72
C ASP A 15 7.05 20.14 7.36
N GLU A 16 7.23 21.25 6.60
CA GLU A 16 6.62 21.45 5.28
C GLU A 16 7.05 20.38 4.28
N ASP A 17 8.07 19.59 4.62
CA ASP A 17 8.61 18.52 3.78
C ASP A 17 8.10 17.12 4.14
N MET A 18 7.34 16.94 5.24
CA MET A 18 6.82 15.64 5.66
C MET A 18 5.78 15.10 4.68
N LYS A 19 6.12 14.05 3.93
CA LYS A 19 5.18 13.37 3.03
C LYS A 19 4.27 12.41 3.79
N LYS A 20 2.98 12.50 3.52
CA LYS A 20 1.96 11.64 4.13
C LYS A 20 1.47 10.61 3.13
N LEU A 21 1.69 9.35 3.40
CA LEU A 21 1.14 8.26 2.61
C LEU A 21 0.05 7.51 3.38
N VAL A 22 -0.96 7.04 2.68
CA VAL A 22 -2.01 6.19 3.22
C VAL A 22 -1.94 4.81 2.58
N VAL A 23 -2.21 3.77 3.38
CA VAL A 23 -2.28 2.40 2.86
C VAL A 23 -3.73 1.93 2.86
N PHE A 24 -4.17 1.37 1.73
CA PHE A 24 -5.47 0.70 1.60
C PHE A 24 -5.27 -0.81 1.65
N ALA A 25 -6.04 -1.49 2.50
CA ALA A 25 -5.97 -2.94 2.64
C ALA A 25 -7.35 -3.56 2.88
N SER A 26 -7.62 -4.73 2.29
CA SER A 26 -8.90 -5.45 2.42
C SER A 26 -8.78 -6.77 3.18
N GLY A 27 -7.57 -7.20 3.53
CA GLY A 27 -7.25 -8.55 4.01
C GLY A 27 -6.50 -8.59 5.34
N SER A 28 -5.55 -9.53 5.44
CA SER A 28 -4.72 -9.74 6.63
C SER A 28 -3.89 -8.54 7.04
N GLY A 29 -3.43 -7.74 6.06
CA GLY A 29 -2.66 -6.52 6.30
C GLY A 29 -1.18 -6.72 6.59
N THR A 30 -0.59 -7.84 6.19
CA THR A 30 0.84 -8.11 6.41
C THR A 30 1.74 -7.10 5.71
N ASN A 31 1.44 -6.73 4.47
CA ASN A 31 2.16 -5.67 3.77
C ASN A 31 1.93 -4.28 4.39
N ALA A 32 0.72 -3.99 4.88
CA ALA A 32 0.45 -2.74 5.59
C ALA A 32 1.26 -2.65 6.90
N GLU A 33 1.33 -3.75 7.67
CA GLU A 33 2.16 -3.87 8.86
C GLU A 33 3.64 -3.63 8.54
N ASN A 34 4.15 -4.27 7.49
CA ASN A 34 5.54 -4.12 7.04
C ASN A 34 5.86 -2.66 6.63
N LEU A 35 4.95 -2.01 5.89
CA LEU A 35 5.10 -0.59 5.53
C LEU A 35 5.10 0.31 6.76
N VAL A 36 4.18 0.10 7.72
CA VAL A 36 4.13 0.87 8.97
C VAL A 36 5.43 0.72 9.76
N GLN A 37 5.94 -0.50 9.90
CA GLN A 37 7.19 -0.74 10.60
C GLN A 37 8.39 -0.10 9.89
N TYR A 38 8.45 -0.20 8.56
CA TYR A 38 9.52 0.39 7.76
C TYR A 38 9.57 1.91 7.90
N PHE A 39 8.42 2.58 7.85
CA PHE A 39 8.34 4.04 7.92
C PHE A 39 8.30 4.60 9.36
N ALA A 40 8.26 3.76 10.40
CA ALA A 40 8.11 4.20 11.78
C ALA A 40 9.20 5.17 12.27
N GLU A 41 10.43 5.03 11.76
CA GLU A 41 11.56 5.87 12.14
C GLU A 41 11.97 6.90 11.05
N HIS A 42 11.19 6.98 9.96
CA HIS A 42 11.43 7.97 8.92
C HIS A 42 11.03 9.37 9.39
N GLN A 43 11.87 10.36 9.10
CA GLN A 43 11.62 11.76 9.48
C GLN A 43 10.92 12.56 8.38
N ASP A 44 10.90 12.02 7.16
CA ASP A 44 10.41 12.66 5.94
C ASP A 44 9.16 12.00 5.36
N ILE A 45 8.75 10.82 5.88
CA ILE A 45 7.57 10.07 5.42
C ILE A 45 6.78 9.55 6.61
N GLN A 46 5.45 9.76 6.60
CA GLN A 46 4.54 9.31 7.65
C GLN A 46 3.36 8.53 7.07
N ILE A 47 2.93 7.48 7.80
CA ILE A 47 1.65 6.80 7.58
C ILE A 47 0.70 7.21 8.71
N PRO A 48 -0.14 8.27 8.53
CA PRO A 48 -0.97 8.78 9.61
C PRO A 48 -2.12 7.82 9.97
N PHE A 49 -2.60 7.03 9.01
CA PHE A 49 -3.66 6.04 9.20
C PHE A 49 -3.71 5.04 8.04
N ILE A 50 -4.46 3.96 8.26
CA ILE A 50 -4.76 2.93 7.26
C ILE A 50 -6.25 2.98 6.93
N LEU A 51 -6.62 2.71 5.67
CA LEU A 51 -8.00 2.60 5.22
C LEU A 51 -8.35 1.17 4.80
N SER A 52 -9.55 0.73 5.17
CA SER A 52 -10.09 -0.56 4.74
C SER A 52 -11.55 -0.44 4.32
N ASN A 53 -11.94 -1.21 3.32
CA ASN A 53 -13.34 -1.37 2.91
C ASN A 53 -14.07 -2.49 3.67
N LYS A 54 -13.41 -3.09 4.69
CA LYS A 54 -13.97 -4.18 5.49
C LYS A 54 -13.68 -3.97 6.97
N SER A 55 -14.73 -3.86 7.77
CA SER A 55 -14.61 -3.67 9.23
C SER A 55 -13.98 -4.85 9.98
N ASN A 56 -14.03 -6.05 9.39
CA ASN A 56 -13.44 -7.27 9.94
C ASN A 56 -12.08 -7.64 9.31
N ALA A 57 -11.46 -6.73 8.56
CA ALA A 57 -10.14 -6.99 7.99
C ALA A 57 -9.07 -7.13 9.07
N GLY A 58 -8.17 -8.12 8.91
CA GLY A 58 -7.09 -8.38 9.86
C GLY A 58 -6.12 -7.20 10.01
N VAL A 59 -6.04 -6.32 9.01
CA VAL A 59 -5.20 -5.12 9.04
C VAL A 59 -5.48 -4.24 10.26
N HIS A 60 -6.75 -4.11 10.69
CA HIS A 60 -7.11 -3.25 11.84
C HIS A 60 -6.38 -3.67 13.12
N ALA A 61 -6.41 -4.96 13.46
CA ALA A 61 -5.73 -5.48 14.65
C ALA A 61 -4.20 -5.33 14.57
N ARG A 62 -3.63 -5.55 13.37
CA ARG A 62 -2.17 -5.44 13.17
C ARG A 62 -1.66 -4.03 13.36
N VAL A 63 -2.26 -3.05 12.71
CA VAL A 63 -1.79 -1.67 12.77
C VAL A 63 -2.12 -0.99 14.09
N GLN A 64 -3.21 -1.43 14.75
CA GLN A 64 -3.51 -0.99 16.12
C GLN A 64 -2.41 -1.40 17.11
N ALA A 65 -1.86 -2.61 16.96
CA ALA A 65 -0.72 -3.06 17.78
C ALA A 65 0.55 -2.22 17.60
N LEU A 66 0.66 -1.52 16.45
CA LEU A 66 1.75 -0.60 16.14
C LEU A 66 1.40 0.87 16.45
N GLY A 67 0.24 1.14 17.05
CA GLY A 67 -0.20 2.49 17.42
C GLY A 67 -0.70 3.33 16.24
N VAL A 68 -0.89 2.74 15.05
CA VAL A 68 -1.41 3.45 13.87
C VAL A 68 -2.93 3.29 13.81
N PRO A 69 -3.71 4.39 13.72
CA PRO A 69 -5.16 4.32 13.57
C PRO A 69 -5.56 3.71 12.22
N SER A 70 -6.73 3.07 12.19
CA SER A 70 -7.31 2.56 10.96
C SER A 70 -8.80 2.81 10.90
N TYR A 71 -9.30 3.16 9.71
CA TYR A 71 -10.69 3.50 9.48
C TYR A 71 -11.32 2.58 8.43
N THR A 72 -12.60 2.27 8.62
CA THR A 72 -13.38 1.53 7.65
C THR A 72 -14.30 2.49 6.90
N PHE A 73 -14.38 2.32 5.60
CA PHE A 73 -15.32 3.03 4.75
C PHE A 73 -16.23 2.06 3.98
N THR A 74 -17.40 2.55 3.62
CA THR A 74 -18.39 1.83 2.81
C THR A 74 -18.19 2.08 1.31
N LYS A 75 -18.80 1.25 0.48
CA LYS A 75 -18.81 1.49 -0.98
C LYS A 75 -19.49 2.82 -1.34
N THR A 76 -20.50 3.25 -0.57
CA THR A 76 -21.19 4.53 -0.79
C THR A 76 -20.25 5.69 -0.51
N GLU A 77 -19.57 5.69 0.63
CA GLU A 77 -18.59 6.73 1.01
C GLU A 77 -17.40 6.79 0.05
N PHE A 78 -17.06 5.67 -0.58
CA PHE A 78 -16.04 5.66 -1.64
C PHE A 78 -16.57 6.31 -2.90
N ALA A 79 -17.77 5.91 -3.36
CA ALA A 79 -18.35 6.36 -4.63
C ALA A 79 -18.88 7.80 -4.60
N ASP A 80 -19.25 8.36 -3.44
CA ASP A 80 -19.75 9.73 -3.29
C ASP A 80 -18.66 10.78 -3.03
N GLY A 81 -17.39 10.35 -3.06
CA GLY A 81 -16.23 11.22 -2.86
C GLY A 81 -15.88 11.51 -1.39
N THR A 82 -16.61 10.94 -0.42
CA THR A 82 -16.31 11.12 1.03
C THR A 82 -14.89 10.69 1.35
N VAL A 83 -14.45 9.52 0.85
CA VAL A 83 -13.07 9.03 1.07
C VAL A 83 -12.05 9.94 0.40
N LEU A 84 -12.29 10.38 -0.82
CA LEU A 84 -11.40 11.31 -1.54
C LEU A 84 -11.22 12.64 -0.79
N ASN A 85 -12.33 13.22 -0.30
CA ASN A 85 -12.29 14.44 0.50
C ASN A 85 -11.54 14.22 1.82
N PHE A 86 -11.77 13.09 2.50
CA PHE A 86 -11.04 12.74 3.71
C PHE A 86 -9.52 12.67 3.49
N LEU A 87 -9.07 12.10 2.36
CA LEU A 87 -7.65 12.08 2.01
C LEU A 87 -7.09 13.50 1.78
N LYS A 88 -7.82 14.34 1.05
CA LYS A 88 -7.43 15.74 0.79
C LYS A 88 -7.36 16.57 2.07
N ASP A 89 -8.35 16.46 2.95
CA ASP A 89 -8.41 17.18 4.23
C ASP A 89 -7.27 16.79 5.16
N ASN A 90 -6.80 15.54 5.08
CA ASN A 90 -5.63 15.05 5.82
C ASN A 90 -4.30 15.29 5.08
N GLN A 91 -4.33 15.95 3.92
CA GLN A 91 -3.14 16.28 3.12
C GLN A 91 -2.33 15.02 2.76
N ILE A 92 -3.01 13.96 2.30
CA ILE A 92 -2.32 12.75 1.84
C ILE A 92 -1.65 13.03 0.49
N ASP A 93 -0.37 12.73 0.39
CA ASP A 93 0.42 12.92 -0.82
C ASP A 93 0.40 11.70 -1.73
N PHE A 94 0.35 10.49 -1.15
CA PHE A 94 0.52 9.24 -1.87
C PHE A 94 -0.37 8.12 -1.33
N ILE A 95 -0.87 7.26 -2.21
CA ILE A 95 -1.73 6.11 -1.87
C ILE A 95 -1.01 4.82 -2.23
N VAL A 96 -0.99 3.87 -1.28
CA VAL A 96 -0.39 2.56 -1.43
C VAL A 96 -1.45 1.48 -1.27
N LEU A 97 -1.65 0.62 -2.27
CA LEU A 97 -2.59 -0.48 -2.19
C LEU A 97 -1.86 -1.77 -1.77
N ALA A 98 -2.20 -2.28 -0.60
CA ALA A 98 -1.60 -3.48 -0.02
C ALA A 98 -2.65 -4.58 0.19
N GLY A 99 -2.96 -5.32 -0.86
CA GLY A 99 -4.03 -6.31 -0.86
C GLY A 99 -5.44 -5.67 -0.80
N TYR A 100 -5.60 -4.52 -1.42
CA TYR A 100 -6.88 -3.87 -1.64
C TYR A 100 -7.57 -4.48 -2.86
N MET A 101 -8.87 -4.79 -2.75
CA MET A 101 -9.56 -5.65 -3.71
C MET A 101 -10.59 -4.93 -4.59
N LEU A 102 -10.83 -3.65 -4.38
CA LEU A 102 -11.76 -2.87 -5.19
C LEU A 102 -11.00 -2.01 -6.20
N LEU A 103 -11.64 -1.69 -7.32
CA LEU A 103 -11.13 -0.68 -8.23
C LEU A 103 -11.12 0.68 -7.55
N ILE A 104 -10.12 1.47 -7.87
CA ILE A 104 -10.08 2.89 -7.56
C ILE A 104 -10.90 3.60 -8.64
N ASP A 105 -11.75 4.56 -8.24
CA ASP A 105 -12.58 5.30 -9.16
C ASP A 105 -11.78 6.39 -9.92
N ASP A 106 -12.38 6.90 -11.01
CA ASP A 106 -11.72 7.85 -11.90
C ASP A 106 -11.39 9.17 -11.19
N ASP A 107 -12.24 9.62 -10.26
CA ASP A 107 -12.02 10.87 -9.52
C ASP A 107 -10.77 10.77 -8.63
N MET A 108 -10.57 9.63 -7.98
CA MET A 108 -9.38 9.38 -7.16
C MET A 108 -8.15 9.18 -8.04
N LEU A 109 -8.25 8.44 -9.16
CA LEU A 109 -7.16 8.28 -10.13
C LEU A 109 -6.71 9.64 -10.67
N GLN A 110 -7.64 10.53 -11.00
CA GLN A 110 -7.33 11.87 -11.48
C GLN A 110 -6.70 12.76 -10.40
N ALA A 111 -7.24 12.71 -9.16
CA ALA A 111 -6.73 13.53 -8.06
C ALA A 111 -5.31 13.11 -7.61
N TYR A 112 -4.98 11.83 -7.76
CA TYR A 112 -3.70 11.23 -7.38
C TYR A 112 -2.97 10.64 -8.60
N ASP A 113 -2.99 11.34 -9.74
CA ASP A 113 -2.28 10.88 -10.95
C ASP A 113 -0.82 10.58 -10.64
N LYS A 114 -0.38 9.35 -11.01
CA LYS A 114 0.95 8.79 -10.69
C LYS A 114 1.34 8.82 -9.21
N ARG A 115 0.35 8.89 -8.32
CA ARG A 115 0.55 8.86 -6.87
C ARG A 115 -0.24 7.75 -6.18
N ILE A 116 -0.64 6.72 -6.96
CA ILE A 116 -1.24 5.50 -6.45
C ILE A 116 -0.47 4.31 -7.01
N VAL A 117 0.02 3.44 -6.14
CA VAL A 117 0.69 2.19 -6.53
C VAL A 117 0.04 0.98 -5.89
N ASN A 118 0.11 -0.13 -6.59
CA ASN A 118 -0.32 -1.44 -6.11
C ASN A 118 0.85 -2.43 -6.18
N ILE A 119 0.83 -3.42 -5.30
CA ILE A 119 1.67 -4.60 -5.43
C ILE A 119 0.83 -5.80 -5.82
N HIS A 120 1.25 -6.50 -6.87
CA HIS A 120 0.61 -7.71 -7.35
C HIS A 120 1.58 -8.90 -7.21
N PRO A 121 1.11 -10.06 -6.69
CA PRO A 121 1.98 -11.20 -6.34
C PRO A 121 2.34 -12.08 -7.54
N SER A 122 2.56 -11.48 -8.72
CA SER A 122 3.07 -12.16 -9.92
C SER A 122 3.91 -11.24 -10.79
N LEU A 123 4.53 -11.81 -11.82
CA LEU A 123 5.21 -11.08 -12.88
C LEU A 123 4.19 -10.67 -13.96
N LEU A 124 3.54 -9.51 -13.77
CA LEU A 124 2.59 -9.01 -14.75
C LEU A 124 3.20 -8.92 -16.16
N PRO A 125 2.42 -9.19 -17.22
CA PRO A 125 0.97 -9.39 -17.26
C PRO A 125 0.48 -10.80 -16.90
N LYS A 126 1.36 -11.77 -16.61
CA LYS A 126 0.94 -13.11 -16.21
C LYS A 126 0.18 -13.04 -14.88
N TYR A 127 -0.93 -13.78 -14.80
CA TYR A 127 -1.75 -13.92 -13.59
C TYR A 127 -2.24 -12.59 -13.01
N GLY A 128 -2.44 -11.57 -13.88
CA GLY A 128 -3.10 -10.31 -13.54
C GLY A 128 -4.59 -10.33 -13.85
N GLY A 129 -5.28 -9.24 -13.46
CA GLY A 129 -6.66 -9.00 -13.81
C GLY A 129 -7.69 -9.49 -12.79
N LYS A 130 -8.96 -9.25 -13.11
CA LYS A 130 -10.08 -9.47 -12.21
C LYS A 130 -10.13 -10.88 -11.62
N GLY A 131 -10.04 -10.99 -10.31
CA GLY A 131 -10.16 -12.25 -9.56
C GLY A 131 -8.84 -13.00 -9.36
N MET A 132 -7.73 -12.53 -9.94
CA MET A 132 -6.38 -13.05 -9.74
C MET A 132 -5.72 -12.30 -8.56
N HIS A 133 -5.81 -12.87 -7.39
CA HIS A 133 -5.24 -12.28 -6.16
C HIS A 133 -4.95 -13.37 -5.11
N GLY A 134 -3.95 -13.12 -4.27
CA GLY A 134 -3.55 -14.00 -3.18
C GLY A 134 -3.26 -15.43 -3.65
N ASP A 135 -3.74 -16.42 -2.91
CA ASP A 135 -3.47 -17.85 -3.14
C ASP A 135 -3.80 -18.34 -4.56
N LYS A 136 -4.78 -17.72 -5.22
CA LYS A 136 -5.15 -18.09 -6.60
C LYS A 136 -4.01 -17.89 -7.59
N VAL A 137 -3.21 -16.87 -7.40
CA VAL A 137 -2.02 -16.60 -8.23
C VAL A 137 -1.02 -17.73 -8.06
N HIS A 138 -0.66 -18.07 -6.82
CA HIS A 138 0.32 -19.11 -6.53
C HIS A 138 -0.15 -20.50 -6.97
N GLN A 139 -1.45 -20.80 -6.82
CA GLN A 139 -2.06 -22.03 -7.38
C GLN A 139 -1.94 -22.07 -8.89
N ALA A 140 -2.17 -20.94 -9.59
CA ALA A 140 -2.08 -20.89 -11.04
C ALA A 140 -0.63 -21.06 -11.53
N VAL A 141 0.35 -20.46 -10.85
CA VAL A 141 1.78 -20.61 -11.14
C VAL A 141 2.20 -22.08 -11.05
N VAL A 142 1.85 -22.76 -9.95
CA VAL A 142 2.18 -24.19 -9.76
C VAL A 142 1.45 -25.07 -10.76
N ALA A 143 0.15 -24.81 -11.01
CA ALA A 143 -0.62 -25.57 -12.00
C ALA A 143 -0.09 -25.44 -13.43
N ALA A 144 0.47 -24.28 -13.78
CA ALA A 144 1.10 -24.03 -15.07
C ALA A 144 2.53 -24.59 -15.17
N GLN A 145 3.09 -25.10 -14.06
CA GLN A 145 4.47 -25.55 -13.97
C GLN A 145 5.48 -24.46 -14.40
N ASP A 146 5.17 -23.19 -14.11
CA ASP A 146 6.10 -22.09 -14.31
C ASP A 146 7.35 -22.30 -13.44
N THR A 147 8.51 -21.93 -13.97
CA THR A 147 9.79 -22.02 -13.26
C THR A 147 10.15 -20.75 -12.50
N GLU A 148 9.35 -19.69 -12.67
CA GLU A 148 9.53 -18.39 -12.03
C GLU A 148 8.19 -17.83 -11.59
N SER A 149 8.22 -17.09 -10.48
CA SER A 149 7.16 -16.21 -10.00
C SER A 149 7.79 -14.93 -9.47
N GLY A 150 7.01 -14.05 -8.83
CA GLY A 150 7.58 -12.82 -8.27
C GLY A 150 6.51 -11.81 -7.92
N ILE A 151 6.92 -10.56 -7.88
CA ILE A 151 6.07 -9.41 -7.59
C ILE A 151 6.12 -8.40 -8.73
N THR A 152 5.05 -7.65 -8.89
CA THR A 152 5.01 -6.43 -9.70
C THR A 152 4.45 -5.28 -8.88
N ILE A 153 5.21 -4.18 -8.80
CA ILE A 153 4.73 -2.91 -8.30
C ILE A 153 4.42 -2.03 -9.50
N HIS A 154 3.21 -1.51 -9.59
CA HIS A 154 2.75 -0.74 -10.74
C HIS A 154 1.88 0.44 -10.33
N TYR A 155 1.85 1.49 -11.14
CA TYR A 155 0.86 2.55 -11.02
C TYR A 155 -0.53 2.02 -11.36
N LEU A 156 -1.57 2.70 -10.88
CA LEU A 156 -2.94 2.35 -11.23
C LEU A 156 -3.44 3.11 -12.46
N ASN A 157 -4.34 2.44 -13.17
CA ASN A 157 -5.22 3.01 -14.19
C ASN A 157 -6.65 2.46 -14.00
N GLU A 158 -7.54 2.70 -14.96
CA GLU A 158 -8.94 2.28 -14.90
C GLU A 158 -9.14 0.76 -15.01
N ARG A 159 -8.06 -0.01 -15.22
CA ARG A 159 -8.10 -1.46 -15.41
C ARG A 159 -7.30 -2.19 -14.33
N TYR A 160 -7.76 -3.39 -14.00
CA TYR A 160 -7.03 -4.23 -13.05
C TYR A 160 -5.67 -4.64 -13.59
N ASP A 161 -4.61 -4.33 -12.84
CA ASP A 161 -3.23 -4.80 -13.04
C ASP A 161 -2.61 -4.45 -14.41
N GLU A 162 -3.14 -3.41 -15.10
CA GLU A 162 -2.67 -2.98 -16.44
C GLU A 162 -1.95 -1.60 -16.41
N GLY A 163 -1.71 -1.03 -15.24
CA GLY A 163 -0.97 0.23 -15.12
C GLY A 163 0.54 0.07 -15.35
N ASP A 164 1.22 1.19 -15.54
CA ASP A 164 2.66 1.22 -15.83
C ASP A 164 3.46 0.53 -14.73
N VAL A 165 4.29 -0.45 -15.12
CA VAL A 165 5.16 -1.19 -14.20
C VAL A 165 6.26 -0.28 -13.68
N VAL A 166 6.39 -0.21 -12.35
CA VAL A 166 7.44 0.51 -11.65
C VAL A 166 8.63 -0.40 -11.33
N PHE A 167 8.32 -1.61 -10.83
CA PHE A 167 9.35 -2.54 -10.37
C PHE A 167 8.84 -3.98 -10.42
N GLN A 168 9.74 -4.91 -10.73
CA GLN A 168 9.50 -6.35 -10.61
C GLN A 168 10.68 -7.02 -9.92
N ALA A 169 10.38 -8.01 -9.07
CA ALA A 169 11.37 -8.93 -8.52
C ALA A 169 10.92 -10.37 -8.77
N VAL A 170 11.90 -11.23 -9.04
CA VAL A 170 11.68 -12.63 -9.47
C VAL A 170 12.13 -13.57 -8.37
N CYS A 171 11.40 -14.67 -8.17
CA CYS A 171 11.85 -15.83 -7.42
C CYS A 171 11.74 -17.10 -8.28
N GLU A 172 12.66 -18.04 -8.04
CA GLU A 172 12.63 -19.36 -8.67
C GLU A 172 11.49 -20.21 -8.07
N VAL A 173 10.78 -20.93 -8.95
CA VAL A 173 9.77 -21.94 -8.57
C VAL A 173 10.34 -23.32 -8.92
N LEU A 174 10.52 -24.16 -7.91
CA LEU A 174 11.03 -25.50 -8.05
C LEU A 174 9.90 -26.48 -8.42
N PRO A 175 10.19 -27.59 -9.13
CA PRO A 175 9.17 -28.57 -9.48
C PRO A 175 8.42 -29.21 -8.30
N ALA A 176 9.01 -29.15 -7.09
CA ALA A 176 8.42 -29.69 -5.86
C ALA A 176 7.70 -28.64 -5.03
N ASP A 177 7.73 -27.35 -5.43
CA ASP A 177 7.09 -26.29 -4.68
C ASP A 177 5.56 -26.44 -4.68
N THR A 178 4.98 -26.31 -3.53
CA THR A 178 3.55 -26.16 -3.34
C THR A 178 3.12 -24.70 -3.55
N PRO A 179 1.82 -24.39 -3.72
CA PRO A 179 1.37 -23.00 -3.74
C PRO A 179 1.79 -22.20 -2.49
N ASP A 180 1.85 -22.83 -1.32
CA ASP A 180 2.28 -22.18 -0.07
C ASP A 180 3.79 -21.88 -0.10
N ASP A 181 4.62 -22.74 -0.69
CA ASP A 181 6.04 -22.48 -0.86
C ASP A 181 6.26 -21.29 -1.80
N VAL A 182 5.53 -21.23 -2.91
CA VAL A 182 5.56 -20.08 -3.84
C VAL A 182 5.09 -18.81 -3.13
N ALA A 183 3.99 -18.88 -2.37
CA ALA A 183 3.49 -17.75 -1.58
C ALA A 183 4.55 -17.21 -0.62
N ALA A 184 5.24 -18.09 0.10
CA ALA A 184 6.30 -17.71 1.04
C ALA A 184 7.46 -16.97 0.34
N LYS A 185 7.88 -17.44 -0.84
CA LYS A 185 8.92 -16.80 -1.65
C LYS A 185 8.49 -15.42 -2.14
N VAL A 186 7.25 -15.31 -2.64
CA VAL A 186 6.68 -14.04 -3.12
C VAL A 186 6.53 -13.05 -1.97
N HIS A 187 6.02 -13.47 -0.81
CA HIS A 187 5.92 -12.60 0.37
C HIS A 187 7.27 -12.08 0.86
N ALA A 188 8.32 -12.89 0.78
CA ALA A 188 9.67 -12.41 1.11
C ALA A 188 10.10 -11.25 0.18
N LEU A 189 9.80 -11.33 -1.11
CA LEU A 189 10.04 -10.25 -2.05
C LEU A 189 9.17 -9.01 -1.78
N GLU A 190 7.88 -9.21 -1.44
CA GLU A 190 6.99 -8.11 -1.07
C GLU A 190 7.54 -7.33 0.13
N TYR A 191 7.92 -8.03 1.19
CA TYR A 191 8.43 -7.41 2.42
C TYR A 191 9.77 -6.70 2.20
N GLU A 192 10.61 -7.23 1.34
CA GLU A 192 11.88 -6.60 1.03
C GLU A 192 11.73 -5.35 0.16
N TRP A 193 10.94 -5.44 -0.91
CA TRP A 193 10.99 -4.46 -2.00
C TRP A 193 9.89 -3.41 -1.93
N TYR A 194 8.69 -3.77 -1.42
CA TYR A 194 7.58 -2.83 -1.47
C TYR A 194 7.86 -1.53 -0.70
N PRO A 195 8.32 -1.57 0.55
CA PRO A 195 8.62 -0.33 1.27
C PRO A 195 9.73 0.49 0.62
N LYS A 196 10.79 -0.15 0.10
CA LYS A 196 11.91 0.54 -0.55
C LYS A 196 11.48 1.26 -1.83
N VAL A 197 10.63 0.61 -2.65
CA VAL A 197 10.12 1.21 -3.89
C VAL A 197 9.15 2.34 -3.56
N VAL A 198 8.24 2.15 -2.60
CA VAL A 198 7.34 3.21 -2.14
C VAL A 198 8.12 4.42 -1.63
N GLU A 199 9.18 4.23 -0.85
CA GLU A 199 10.05 5.30 -0.38
C GLU A 199 10.63 6.11 -1.54
N GLN A 200 11.20 5.43 -2.55
CA GLN A 200 11.77 6.09 -3.73
C GLN A 200 10.73 6.92 -4.49
N LEU A 201 9.51 6.38 -4.65
CA LEU A 201 8.42 7.09 -5.32
C LEU A 201 7.96 8.32 -4.55
N VAL A 202 7.78 8.19 -3.23
CA VAL A 202 7.36 9.31 -2.38
C VAL A 202 8.41 10.40 -2.32
N LYS A 203 9.70 10.06 -2.27
CA LYS A 203 10.82 11.02 -2.29
C LYS A 203 11.00 11.72 -3.64
N SER A 204 10.39 11.22 -4.70
CA SER A 204 10.43 11.84 -6.03
C SER A 204 9.28 12.85 -6.27
N LEU A 205 8.35 13.01 -5.32
CA LEU A 205 7.29 14.01 -5.34
C LEU A 205 7.84 15.39 -4.96
#